data_515e27efadfe1298264c7c3b2db15f78
#
_entry.id   515e27efadfe1298264c7c3b2db15f78
#
_cell.length_a   1.000
_cell.length_b   1.000
_cell.length_c   1.000
_cell.angle_alpha   90.00
_cell.angle_beta   90.00
_cell.angle_gamma   90.00
#
_symmetry.space_group_name_H-M   'P 1'
#
loop_
_entity.id
_entity.type
_entity.pdbx_description
1 polymer ?
#
loop_
_entity_poly.entity_id
_entity_poly.type
_entity_poly.pdbx_seq_one_letter_code
_entity_poly.pdbx_strand_id
1 'polypeptide(L)'
;MGVLATAYLDEGEFSRWMRSSLRTLESARRDLEAGDFSWACFKAHQTAEKALKALLWGIGRSRVGRSLVHLLSYLAESTGVEPPEAITYACAVLSKYYTTTRYPDVWSEGIPEDYYSRREAEEAIGLAEEVIRWVEGLWRGLLRRG
;
A
#
# COMPACT_ATOMS: atom_id res chain seq x y z
N MET A 1 -17.13 16.30 -5.32
CA MET A 1 -17.67 16.62 -4.01
C MET A 1 -16.61 16.67 -2.95
N GLY A 2 -16.35 17.81 -2.40
CA GLY A 2 -15.28 17.99 -1.45
C GLY A 2 -15.68 17.64 -0.04
N VAL A 3 -15.90 16.37 0.24
CA VAL A 3 -16.31 15.95 1.58
C VAL A 3 -15.27 16.34 2.65
N LEU A 4 -14.05 16.68 2.23
CA LEU A 4 -13.00 17.06 3.15
C LEU A 4 -12.76 18.57 3.24
N ALA A 5 -13.63 19.38 2.62
CA ALA A 5 -13.42 20.81 2.58
C ALA A 5 -13.24 21.44 3.96
N THR A 6 -13.92 20.88 4.98
CA THR A 6 -13.84 21.37 6.35
C THR A 6 -13.29 20.32 7.30
N ALA A 7 -12.71 19.24 6.76
CA ALA A 7 -12.28 18.13 7.60
C ALA A 7 -11.02 18.48 8.37
N TYR A 8 -10.96 17.97 9.59
CA TYR A 8 -9.76 18.02 10.40
C TYR A 8 -8.70 17.10 9.81
N LEU A 9 -7.49 17.58 9.69
CA LEU A 9 -6.37 16.78 9.19
C LEU A 9 -5.43 16.45 10.35
N ASP A 10 -5.15 15.18 10.51
CA ASP A 10 -4.28 14.70 11.58
C ASP A 10 -2.90 14.38 11.00
N GLU A 11 -2.02 15.39 11.01
CA GLU A 11 -0.68 15.24 10.46
C GLU A 11 0.16 14.24 11.25
N GLY A 12 -0.06 14.13 12.55
CA GLY A 12 0.66 13.18 13.39
C GLY A 12 0.36 11.74 13.00
N GLU A 13 -0.92 11.43 12.78
CA GLU A 13 -1.29 10.07 12.38
C GLU A 13 -0.85 9.76 10.95
N PHE A 14 -1.01 10.70 10.04
CA PHE A 14 -0.50 10.49 8.67
C PHE A 14 0.99 10.15 8.71
N SER A 15 1.75 10.96 9.44
CA SER A 15 3.20 10.78 9.51
C SER A 15 3.58 9.44 10.13
N ARG A 16 2.88 9.04 11.18
CA ARG A 16 3.14 7.79 11.88
C ARG A 16 2.98 6.58 10.96
N TRP A 17 1.87 6.54 10.23
CA TRP A 17 1.60 5.44 9.30
C TRP A 17 2.53 5.47 8.09
N MET A 18 2.81 6.68 7.57
CA MET A 18 3.70 6.78 6.41
C MET A 18 5.13 6.39 6.77
N ARG A 19 5.62 6.77 7.95
CA ARG A 19 6.95 6.33 8.40
C ARG A 19 7.02 4.81 8.48
N SER A 20 5.97 4.18 8.99
CA SER A 20 5.94 2.71 9.05
C SER A 20 5.92 2.11 7.65
N SER A 21 5.17 2.71 6.73
CA SER A 21 5.14 2.28 5.34
C SER A 21 6.54 2.32 4.72
N LEU A 22 7.25 3.43 4.91
CA LEU A 22 8.59 3.61 4.34
C LEU A 22 9.60 2.63 4.94
N ARG A 23 9.51 2.34 6.24
CA ARG A 23 10.38 1.36 6.87
C ARG A 23 10.10 -0.05 6.34
N THR A 24 8.83 -0.36 6.09
CA THR A 24 8.47 -1.66 5.51
C THR A 24 9.00 -1.78 4.07
N LEU A 25 8.96 -0.69 3.32
CA LEU A 25 9.52 -0.66 1.97
C LEU A 25 11.02 -0.95 1.99
N GLU A 26 11.76 -0.36 2.93
CA GLU A 26 13.18 -0.64 3.07
C GLU A 26 13.43 -2.13 3.36
N SER A 27 12.58 -2.71 4.21
CA SER A 27 12.67 -4.13 4.51
C SER A 27 12.41 -4.99 3.27
N ALA A 28 11.45 -4.59 2.44
CA ALA A 28 11.19 -5.28 1.19
C ALA A 28 12.40 -5.25 0.26
N ARG A 29 13.08 -4.11 0.19
CA ARG A 29 14.28 -3.97 -0.63
C ARG A 29 15.42 -4.86 -0.14
N ARG A 30 15.58 -5.00 1.18
CA ARG A 30 16.58 -5.90 1.74
C ARG A 30 16.25 -7.36 1.41
N ASP A 31 14.97 -7.73 1.46
CA ASP A 31 14.57 -9.09 1.07
C ASP A 31 14.86 -9.33 -0.41
N LEU A 32 14.62 -8.35 -1.26
CA LEU A 32 14.93 -8.46 -2.68
C LEU A 32 16.41 -8.74 -2.89
N GLU A 33 17.28 -7.99 -2.22
CA GLU A 33 18.72 -8.17 -2.33
C GLU A 33 19.16 -9.52 -1.81
N ALA A 34 18.50 -10.02 -0.78
CA ALA A 34 18.84 -11.33 -0.19
C ALA A 34 18.27 -12.50 -0.97
N GLY A 35 17.44 -12.24 -1.98
CA GLY A 35 16.82 -13.31 -2.75
C GLY A 35 15.55 -13.85 -2.14
N ASP A 36 14.99 -13.18 -1.12
CA ASP A 36 13.75 -13.58 -0.46
C ASP A 36 12.57 -12.94 -1.18
N PHE A 37 12.28 -13.42 -2.37
CA PHE A 37 11.34 -12.76 -3.28
C PHE A 37 9.89 -12.81 -2.81
N SER A 38 9.46 -13.94 -2.24
CA SER A 38 8.08 -14.03 -1.74
C SER A 38 7.87 -13.03 -0.59
N TRP A 39 8.86 -12.90 0.30
CA TRP A 39 8.80 -11.96 1.39
C TRP A 39 8.84 -10.51 0.90
N ALA A 40 9.64 -10.23 -0.12
CA ALA A 40 9.67 -8.89 -0.72
C ALA A 40 8.28 -8.52 -1.27
N CYS A 41 7.62 -9.46 -1.95
CA CYS A 41 6.27 -9.23 -2.48
C CYS A 41 5.26 -8.99 -1.35
N PHE A 42 5.34 -9.78 -0.27
CA PHE A 42 4.46 -9.57 0.87
C PHE A 42 4.67 -8.20 1.49
N LYS A 43 5.92 -7.81 1.69
CA LYS A 43 6.21 -6.51 2.30
C LYS A 43 5.81 -5.35 1.39
N ALA A 44 5.85 -5.54 0.07
CA ALA A 44 5.32 -4.54 -0.85
C ALA A 44 3.82 -4.34 -0.63
N HIS A 45 3.07 -5.44 -0.41
CA HIS A 45 1.65 -5.34 -0.05
C HIS A 45 1.49 -4.53 1.24
N GLN A 46 2.27 -4.86 2.27
CA GLN A 46 2.18 -4.18 3.56
C GLN A 46 2.52 -2.69 3.43
N THR A 47 3.50 -2.37 2.60
CA THR A 47 3.90 -0.99 2.33
C THR A 47 2.72 -0.19 1.78
N ALA A 48 2.05 -0.74 0.76
CA ALA A 48 0.90 -0.08 0.13
C ALA A 48 -0.26 0.04 1.11
N GLU A 49 -0.52 -1.02 1.89
CA GLU A 49 -1.59 -0.99 2.89
C GLU A 49 -1.38 0.16 3.88
N LYS A 50 -0.16 0.28 4.40
CA LYS A 50 0.14 1.33 5.37
C LYS A 50 0.08 2.72 4.75
N ALA A 51 0.47 2.86 3.49
CA ALA A 51 0.38 4.15 2.81
C ALA A 51 -1.08 4.59 2.63
N LEU A 52 -1.95 3.67 2.20
CA LEU A 52 -3.37 3.99 2.06
C LEU A 52 -3.96 4.34 3.42
N LYS A 53 -3.60 3.58 4.45
CA LYS A 53 -4.10 3.84 5.81
C LYS A 53 -3.54 5.15 6.37
N ALA A 54 -2.33 5.55 5.97
CA ALA A 54 -1.78 6.84 6.38
C ALA A 54 -2.72 7.96 5.97
N LEU A 55 -3.19 7.94 4.72
CA LEU A 55 -4.10 8.97 4.27
C LEU A 55 -5.44 8.89 5.01
N LEU A 56 -5.97 7.68 5.19
CA LEU A 56 -7.25 7.51 5.89
C LEU A 56 -7.17 7.99 7.34
N TRP A 57 -6.10 7.66 8.04
CA TRP A 57 -5.91 8.18 9.40
C TRP A 57 -5.73 9.69 9.40
N GLY A 58 -5.02 10.21 8.41
CA GLY A 58 -4.78 11.65 8.30
C GLY A 58 -6.05 12.45 8.09
N ILE A 59 -7.04 11.88 7.39
CA ILE A 59 -8.29 12.58 7.13
C ILE A 59 -9.40 12.20 8.13
N GLY A 60 -9.06 11.43 9.17
CA GLY A 60 -10.04 11.05 10.19
C GLY A 60 -11.04 9.99 9.73
N ARG A 61 -10.68 9.20 8.75
CA ARG A 61 -11.54 8.16 8.18
C ARG A 61 -10.87 6.79 8.24
N SER A 62 -10.23 6.48 9.36
CA SER A 62 -9.50 5.23 9.53
C SER A 62 -10.40 4.03 9.25
N ARG A 63 -9.79 2.97 8.75
CA ARG A 63 -10.50 1.73 8.44
C ARG A 63 -9.55 0.55 8.60
N VAL A 64 -10.07 -0.54 9.17
CA VAL A 64 -9.33 -1.78 9.26
C VAL A 64 -9.53 -2.58 7.98
N GLY A 65 -8.65 -3.56 7.73
CA GLY A 65 -8.76 -4.43 6.58
C GLY A 65 -7.44 -4.56 5.85
N ARG A 66 -7.34 -5.62 5.07
CA ARG A 66 -6.11 -5.96 4.33
C ARG A 66 -6.29 -5.86 2.82
N SER A 67 -7.51 -5.74 2.33
CA SER A 67 -7.75 -5.66 0.91
C SER A 67 -7.41 -4.26 0.40
N LEU A 68 -6.36 -4.17 -0.40
CA LEU A 68 -5.95 -2.89 -0.95
C LEU A 68 -7.02 -2.33 -1.91
N VAL A 69 -7.70 -3.23 -2.63
CA VAL A 69 -8.76 -2.83 -3.54
C VAL A 69 -9.88 -2.13 -2.77
N HIS A 70 -10.30 -2.71 -1.65
CA HIS A 70 -11.36 -2.13 -0.83
C HIS A 70 -10.90 -0.87 -0.12
N LEU A 71 -9.66 -0.84 0.37
CA LEU A 71 -9.11 0.36 1.00
C LEU A 71 -9.03 1.51 0.01
N LEU A 72 -8.61 1.23 -1.22
CA LEU A 72 -8.54 2.25 -2.26
C LEU A 72 -9.91 2.80 -2.60
N SER A 73 -10.90 1.92 -2.72
CA SER A 73 -12.27 2.31 -3.01
C SER A 73 -12.84 3.21 -1.91
N TYR A 74 -12.60 2.83 -0.65
CA TYR A 74 -13.04 3.62 0.49
C TYR A 74 -12.35 4.97 0.54
N LEU A 75 -11.06 5.01 0.20
CA LEU A 75 -10.30 6.25 0.14
C LEU A 75 -10.84 7.17 -0.94
N ALA A 76 -11.15 6.62 -2.11
CA ALA A 76 -11.72 7.39 -3.21
C ALA A 76 -13.06 8.01 -2.81
N GLU A 77 -13.92 7.23 -2.16
CA GLU A 77 -15.20 7.74 -1.65
C GLU A 77 -14.99 8.85 -0.62
N SER A 78 -14.04 8.64 0.28
CA SER A 78 -13.81 9.58 1.38
C SER A 78 -13.21 10.90 0.91
N THR A 79 -12.43 10.89 -0.16
CA THR A 79 -11.74 12.09 -0.65
C THR A 79 -12.41 12.71 -1.87
N GLY A 80 -13.25 11.96 -2.57
CA GLY A 80 -13.83 12.41 -3.84
C GLY A 80 -12.81 12.38 -4.97
N VAL A 81 -11.65 11.77 -4.77
CA VAL A 81 -10.59 11.72 -5.78
C VAL A 81 -10.60 10.37 -6.48
N GLU A 82 -10.66 10.41 -7.80
CA GLU A 82 -10.60 9.20 -8.63
C GLU A 82 -9.14 8.73 -8.71
N PRO A 83 -8.82 7.49 -8.29
CA PRO A 83 -7.44 7.01 -8.40
C PRO A 83 -7.04 6.85 -9.87
N PRO A 84 -5.79 7.17 -10.22
CA PRO A 84 -5.30 6.86 -11.56
C PRO A 84 -5.30 5.36 -11.81
N GLU A 85 -5.39 4.98 -13.10
CA GLU A 85 -5.41 3.56 -13.45
C GLU A 85 -4.18 2.84 -12.91
N ALA A 86 -3.02 3.49 -12.91
CA ALA A 86 -1.79 2.90 -12.40
C ALA A 86 -1.91 2.48 -10.93
N ILE A 87 -2.62 3.28 -10.13
CA ILE A 87 -2.80 2.98 -8.72
C ILE A 87 -3.83 1.86 -8.53
N THR A 88 -4.90 1.86 -9.33
CA THR A 88 -5.87 0.77 -9.31
C THR A 88 -5.19 -0.55 -9.67
N TYR A 89 -4.34 -0.53 -10.69
CA TYR A 89 -3.57 -1.71 -11.09
C TYR A 89 -2.63 -2.16 -9.96
N ALA A 90 -1.91 -1.22 -9.36
CA ALA A 90 -0.98 -1.55 -8.28
C ALA A 90 -1.69 -2.25 -7.12
N CYS A 91 -2.84 -1.70 -6.71
CA CYS A 91 -3.59 -2.29 -5.60
C CYS A 91 -4.15 -3.66 -5.96
N ALA A 92 -4.58 -3.86 -7.21
CA ALA A 92 -5.08 -5.16 -7.64
C ALA A 92 -3.99 -6.22 -7.62
N VAL A 93 -2.80 -5.88 -8.14
CA VAL A 93 -1.68 -6.82 -8.17
C VAL A 93 -1.21 -7.13 -6.75
N LEU A 94 -0.97 -6.10 -5.95
CA LEU A 94 -0.41 -6.29 -4.60
C LEU A 94 -1.38 -7.01 -3.68
N SER A 95 -2.69 -6.86 -3.90
CA SER A 95 -3.70 -7.57 -3.09
C SER A 95 -3.51 -9.07 -3.12
N LYS A 96 -2.98 -9.61 -4.22
CA LYS A 96 -2.78 -11.05 -4.36
C LYS A 96 -1.66 -11.58 -3.48
N TYR A 97 -0.83 -10.71 -2.94
CA TYR A 97 0.38 -11.12 -2.21
C TYR A 97 0.20 -11.19 -0.70
N TYR A 98 -1.01 -11.04 -0.20
CA TYR A 98 -1.21 -11.06 1.25
C TYR A 98 -1.00 -12.47 1.84
N THR A 99 -1.61 -13.49 1.22
CA THR A 99 -1.57 -14.86 1.74
C THR A 99 -0.62 -15.76 0.94
N THR A 100 -0.63 -15.64 -0.38
CA THR A 100 0.08 -16.56 -1.27
C THR A 100 1.58 -16.54 -1.09
N THR A 101 2.12 -15.49 -0.51
CA THR A 101 3.57 -15.31 -0.35
C THR A 101 4.13 -15.99 0.90
N ARG A 102 3.27 -16.44 1.83
CA ARG A 102 3.72 -16.86 3.15
C ARG A 102 3.34 -18.27 3.58
N TYR A 103 2.25 -18.81 3.05
CA TYR A 103 1.69 -20.06 3.58
C TYR A 103 1.73 -21.17 2.54
N PRO A 104 2.36 -22.33 2.90
CA PRO A 104 2.48 -23.44 1.95
C PRO A 104 1.14 -24.02 1.49
N ASP A 105 0.10 -23.95 2.33
CA ASP A 105 -1.18 -24.58 2.01
C ASP A 105 -1.96 -23.87 0.91
N VAL A 106 -1.54 -22.68 0.47
CA VAL A 106 -2.13 -22.04 -0.71
C VAL A 106 -1.63 -22.66 -2.01
N TRP A 107 -0.56 -23.46 -1.94
CA TRP A 107 0.06 -24.10 -3.11
C TRP A 107 -0.14 -25.60 -3.01
N SER A 108 -0.37 -26.26 -4.15
CA SER A 108 -0.58 -27.70 -4.15
C SER A 108 0.70 -28.46 -3.85
N GLU A 109 1.87 -27.89 -4.17
CA GLU A 109 3.17 -28.51 -3.93
C GLU A 109 4.18 -27.41 -3.60
N GLY A 110 5.22 -27.80 -2.84
CA GLY A 110 6.31 -26.88 -2.54
C GLY A 110 5.93 -25.83 -1.52
N ILE A 111 6.70 -24.76 -1.51
CA ILE A 111 6.53 -23.66 -0.56
C ILE A 111 6.42 -22.35 -1.34
N PRO A 112 5.88 -21.29 -0.72
CA PRO A 112 5.73 -20.01 -1.41
C PRO A 112 7.02 -19.52 -2.04
N GLU A 113 8.15 -19.72 -1.36
CA GLU A 113 9.46 -19.26 -1.83
C GLU A 113 9.86 -19.88 -3.18
N ASP A 114 9.26 -21.00 -3.56
CA ASP A 114 9.53 -21.64 -4.85
C ASP A 114 8.86 -20.92 -6.01
N TYR A 115 7.88 -20.08 -5.74
CA TYR A 115 6.97 -19.57 -6.78
C TYR A 115 7.19 -18.11 -7.13
N TYR A 116 8.11 -17.42 -6.44
CA TYR A 116 8.32 -15.99 -6.67
C TYR A 116 9.69 -15.72 -7.22
N SER A 117 9.73 -14.82 -8.21
CA SER A 117 10.96 -14.47 -8.91
C SER A 117 11.42 -13.08 -8.54
N ARG A 118 12.66 -12.78 -8.86
CA ARG A 118 13.21 -11.42 -8.71
C ARG A 118 12.37 -10.42 -9.48
N ARG A 119 11.94 -10.78 -10.69
CA ARG A 119 11.16 -9.88 -11.53
C ARG A 119 9.84 -9.49 -10.87
N GLU A 120 9.15 -10.47 -10.28
CA GLU A 120 7.90 -10.19 -9.56
C GLU A 120 8.14 -9.31 -8.35
N ALA A 121 9.21 -9.57 -7.60
CA ALA A 121 9.52 -8.78 -6.41
C ALA A 121 9.89 -7.34 -6.79
N GLU A 122 10.65 -7.17 -7.87
CA GLU A 122 10.98 -5.82 -8.35
C GLU A 122 9.73 -5.07 -8.78
N GLU A 123 8.84 -5.74 -9.50
CA GLU A 123 7.57 -5.11 -9.88
C GLU A 123 6.76 -4.73 -8.65
N ALA A 124 6.65 -5.65 -7.70
CA ALA A 124 5.85 -5.39 -6.49
C ALA A 124 6.37 -4.17 -5.74
N ILE A 125 7.69 -4.06 -5.57
CA ILE A 125 8.29 -2.92 -4.89
C ILE A 125 8.01 -1.63 -5.66
N GLY A 126 8.15 -1.67 -6.98
CA GLY A 126 7.86 -0.50 -7.83
C GLY A 126 6.41 -0.05 -7.70
N LEU A 127 5.48 -1.00 -7.65
CA LEU A 127 4.05 -0.68 -7.49
C LEU A 127 3.78 -0.06 -6.12
N ALA A 128 4.42 -0.58 -5.08
CA ALA A 128 4.27 -0.01 -3.72
C ALA A 128 4.80 1.41 -3.67
N GLU A 129 5.93 1.67 -4.35
CA GLU A 129 6.48 3.03 -4.43
C GLU A 129 5.51 3.99 -5.13
N GLU A 130 4.82 3.52 -6.18
CA GLU A 130 3.84 4.35 -6.86
C GLU A 130 2.68 4.71 -5.93
N VAL A 131 2.22 3.75 -5.13
CA VAL A 131 1.14 4.02 -4.17
C VAL A 131 1.59 5.08 -3.17
N ILE A 132 2.82 4.96 -2.65
CA ILE A 132 3.36 5.95 -1.72
C ILE A 132 3.37 7.34 -2.35
N ARG A 133 3.90 7.46 -3.58
CA ARG A 133 4.01 8.76 -4.24
C ARG A 133 2.64 9.39 -4.45
N TRP A 134 1.66 8.58 -4.85
CA TRP A 134 0.30 9.07 -5.05
C TRP A 134 -0.31 9.56 -3.74
N VAL A 135 -0.18 8.78 -2.68
CA VAL A 135 -0.71 9.14 -1.35
C VAL A 135 -0.05 10.43 -0.85
N GLU A 136 1.26 10.53 -0.98
CA GLU A 136 1.97 11.74 -0.55
C GLU A 136 1.54 12.96 -1.34
N GLY A 137 1.32 12.80 -2.64
CA GLY A 137 0.83 13.89 -3.47
C GLY A 137 -0.56 14.35 -3.06
N LEU A 138 -1.47 13.38 -2.80
CA LEU A 138 -2.80 13.71 -2.30
C LEU A 138 -2.73 14.46 -0.98
N TRP A 139 -1.89 13.97 -0.06
CA TRP A 139 -1.77 14.57 1.26
C TRP A 139 -1.26 16.02 1.16
N ARG A 140 -0.25 16.26 0.35
CA ARG A 140 0.25 17.62 0.15
C ARG A 140 -0.83 18.54 -0.42
N GLY A 141 -1.66 18.01 -1.32
CA GLY A 141 -2.76 18.76 -1.88
C GLY A 141 -3.79 19.16 -0.82
N LEU A 142 -4.10 18.22 0.09
CA LEU A 142 -5.04 18.49 1.18
C LEU A 142 -4.48 19.54 2.15
N LEU A 143 -3.20 19.45 2.48
CA LEU A 143 -2.57 20.41 3.37
C LEU A 143 -2.60 21.81 2.79
N ARG A 144 -2.39 21.95 1.48
CA ARG A 144 -2.41 23.28 0.84
C ARG A 144 -3.81 23.90 0.84
N ARG A 145 -4.86 23.09 0.85
CA ARG A 145 -6.24 23.59 0.88
C ARG A 145 -6.68 23.98 2.30
N GLY A 146 -6.08 23.35 3.28
CA GLY A 146 -6.37 23.64 4.66
C GLY A 146 -5.56 24.80 5.14
#